data_48a8f8bd0d5a52389795afc8b81b9442
#
_entry.id   48a8f8bd0d5a52389795afc8b81b9442
#
_cell.length_a   1.000
_cell.length_b   1.000
_cell.length_c   1.000
_cell.angle_alpha   90.00
_cell.angle_beta   90.00
_cell.angle_gamma   90.00
#
_symmetry.space_group_name_H-M   'P 1'
#
loop_
_entity.id
_entity.type
_entity.pdbx_description
1 polymer ?
#
loop_
_entity_poly.entity_id
_entity_poly.type
_entity_poly.pdbx_seq_one_letter_code
_entity_poly.pdbx_strand_id
1 'polypeptide(L)'
;MRCLAALTAIACLAIAASAPEAITFEDIAGSARVEFVLRNAASPERHQIETMAGGVAIFDYNNDGRPDLYFVNGARQPSLEKSDPSWFNRLYRNNGDGTFTDVTVAAGVAGSGFDNGVAVADYDNDGWEDLFIAGVNRNILYRNQGDGTFADLTARAGLNAAPGAMKPWSVSAGWFDYDNDGRLDLLVVNYCKWVPEREPPCTIGKARTYCHPKYYEGLPNSLYHNNGDGTFTDVSVSSGVAGQIGKGMALSFLDFDGDGRIDVFVANDTMPNFLFRNLGNGRFRETATTAGVAFSDDGQAVSSMGADARDFDNDGAEDLFVTANQSETFPLFRGLPNGLFADLTYASRTGSQTARFTGWGAGIFDFNNDGLKDLFAAGGAIDDNVEEFSHRHSRQTNVLLANAGGRSFLNVTEAAGRDFQYAALHRGAAFGDLDGDGRVDVLVSRIGERAAVFRNTSRNGNHYLAVRLRGRRSNRDGIGAMIHVKGDSGREQWNRVTTAVGYASSSDRTAFFGMAGDTTATIEVLWPSGVRQTVTQAQCDRYLTLEEP
;
A
#
# COMPACT_ATOMS: atom_id res chain seq x y z
N MET A 1 -15.51 37.96 -62.18
CA MET A 1 -15.91 37.10 -61.06
C MET A 1 -14.66 36.79 -60.23
N ARG A 2 -14.53 37.40 -59.08
CA ARG A 2 -13.40 37.15 -58.14
C ARG A 2 -14.00 36.41 -56.95
N CYS A 3 -13.63 35.14 -56.76
CA CYS A 3 -13.95 34.39 -55.55
C CYS A 3 -12.98 34.78 -54.46
N LEU A 4 -13.47 35.41 -53.37
CA LEU A 4 -12.77 35.52 -52.12
C LEU A 4 -12.89 34.20 -51.36
N ALA A 5 -11.76 33.53 -51.08
CA ALA A 5 -11.70 32.47 -50.14
C ALA A 5 -11.42 33.04 -48.75
N ALA A 6 -12.37 32.87 -47.82
CA ALA A 6 -12.19 33.20 -46.42
C ALA A 6 -11.47 32.02 -45.70
N LEU A 7 -10.23 32.24 -45.27
CA LEU A 7 -9.54 31.35 -44.36
C LEU A 7 -10.00 31.63 -42.92
N THR A 8 -10.71 30.68 -42.34
CA THR A 8 -11.05 30.69 -40.91
C THR A 8 -9.87 30.08 -40.15
N ALA A 9 -9.10 30.90 -39.45
CA ALA A 9 -8.07 30.41 -38.54
C ALA A 9 -8.72 29.93 -37.25
N ILE A 10 -8.65 28.59 -37.01
CA ILE A 10 -9.00 28.00 -35.72
C ILE A 10 -7.79 28.21 -34.80
N ALA A 11 -7.93 29.13 -33.86
CA ALA A 11 -6.95 29.30 -32.78
C ALA A 11 -7.17 28.16 -31.78
N CYS A 12 -6.31 27.12 -31.80
CA CYS A 12 -6.16 26.21 -30.70
C CYS A 12 -5.58 26.97 -29.50
N LEU A 13 -6.42 27.32 -28.52
CA LEU A 13 -5.94 27.69 -27.20
C LEU A 13 -5.31 26.43 -26.58
N ALA A 14 -4.00 26.34 -26.59
CA ALA A 14 -3.26 25.44 -25.71
C ALA A 14 -3.44 26.02 -24.30
N ILE A 15 -4.27 25.40 -23.47
CA ILE A 15 -4.27 25.62 -22.03
C ILE A 15 -2.93 25.07 -21.57
N ALA A 16 -1.98 25.95 -21.28
CA ALA A 16 -0.75 25.56 -20.61
C ALA A 16 -1.15 25.07 -19.22
N ALA A 17 -1.02 23.77 -18.95
CA ALA A 17 -1.12 23.26 -17.61
C ALA A 17 -0.10 24.01 -16.75
N SER A 18 -0.54 24.60 -15.66
CA SER A 18 0.37 25.20 -14.67
C SER A 18 1.30 24.10 -14.15
N ALA A 19 2.57 24.46 -13.90
CA ALA A 19 3.47 23.53 -13.24
C ALA A 19 2.84 23.12 -11.89
N PRO A 20 2.91 21.81 -11.52
CA PRO A 20 2.39 21.36 -10.22
C PRO A 20 3.05 22.15 -9.09
N GLU A 21 2.30 22.42 -8.03
CA GLU A 21 2.84 23.06 -6.83
C GLU A 21 3.90 22.18 -6.18
N ALA A 22 4.91 22.81 -5.56
CA ALA A 22 6.07 22.09 -5.05
C ALA A 22 5.70 21.12 -3.91
N ILE A 23 6.09 19.87 -4.07
CA ILE A 23 6.03 18.83 -3.02
C ILE A 23 7.43 18.72 -2.43
N THR A 24 7.56 18.83 -1.10
CA THR A 24 8.85 18.73 -0.43
C THR A 24 8.79 17.90 0.83
N PHE A 25 9.87 17.14 1.10
CA PHE A 25 10.00 16.27 2.27
C PHE A 25 11.33 16.48 3.00
N GLU A 26 11.32 16.21 4.31
CA GLU A 26 12.49 16.16 5.18
C GLU A 26 12.53 14.79 5.88
N ASP A 27 13.67 14.07 5.87
CA ASP A 27 13.84 12.83 6.64
C ASP A 27 14.14 13.18 8.10
N ILE A 28 13.11 13.09 8.94
CA ILE A 28 13.21 13.39 10.36
C ILE A 28 13.57 12.17 11.23
N ALA A 29 13.81 10.98 10.67
CA ALA A 29 14.04 9.77 11.46
C ALA A 29 15.08 9.95 12.57
N GLY A 30 16.19 10.68 12.29
CA GLY A 30 17.22 10.96 13.28
C GLY A 30 16.76 11.86 14.42
N SER A 31 16.19 13.01 14.11
CA SER A 31 15.66 13.95 15.11
C SER A 31 14.45 13.38 15.85
N ALA A 32 13.65 12.57 15.18
CA ALA A 32 12.50 11.87 15.73
C ALA A 32 12.85 10.63 16.57
N ARG A 33 14.14 10.24 16.67
CA ARG A 33 14.62 9.08 17.43
C ARG A 33 14.11 7.72 16.94
N VAL A 34 13.84 7.60 15.64
CA VAL A 34 13.47 6.33 15.01
C VAL A 34 14.74 5.64 14.52
N GLU A 35 15.22 4.65 15.28
CA GLU A 35 16.53 3.97 15.06
C GLU A 35 16.35 2.58 14.43
N PHE A 36 15.20 2.30 13.83
CA PHE A 36 14.95 1.01 13.19
C PHE A 36 15.87 0.79 11.99
N VAL A 37 16.49 -0.39 11.93
CA VAL A 37 17.26 -0.88 10.78
C VAL A 37 16.66 -2.20 10.30
N LEU A 38 16.22 -2.24 9.06
CA LEU A 38 15.74 -3.46 8.45
C LEU A 38 16.88 -4.45 8.18
N ARG A 39 16.82 -5.61 8.81
CA ARG A 39 17.76 -6.70 8.63
C ARG A 39 17.12 -7.83 7.84
N ASN A 40 17.64 -8.08 6.66
CA ASN A 40 17.12 -9.11 5.75
C ASN A 40 17.89 -10.44 5.84
N ALA A 41 18.84 -10.57 6.79
CA ALA A 41 19.70 -11.74 6.94
C ALA A 41 20.54 -12.10 5.71
N ALA A 42 20.95 -11.09 4.91
CA ALA A 42 21.75 -11.29 3.72
C ALA A 42 22.92 -12.24 3.94
N SER A 43 23.07 -13.22 3.07
CA SER A 43 24.06 -14.30 3.13
C SER A 43 24.83 -14.44 1.81
N PRO A 44 26.00 -15.11 1.81
CA PRO A 44 26.70 -15.43 0.57
C PRO A 44 25.91 -16.35 -0.34
N GLU A 45 24.97 -17.13 0.20
CA GLU A 45 24.09 -18.05 -0.51
C GLU A 45 23.02 -17.32 -1.31
N ARG A 46 22.64 -16.08 -0.91
CA ARG A 46 21.63 -15.24 -1.55
C ARG A 46 20.30 -15.95 -1.68
N HIS A 47 19.68 -16.21 -0.54
CA HIS A 47 18.36 -16.82 -0.47
C HIS A 47 17.26 -15.81 -0.85
N GLN A 48 16.28 -16.24 -1.62
CA GLN A 48 15.21 -15.36 -2.14
C GLN A 48 14.47 -14.57 -1.04
N ILE A 49 14.32 -15.12 0.16
CA ILE A 49 13.67 -14.44 1.27
C ILE A 49 14.38 -13.13 1.68
N GLU A 50 15.67 -13.02 1.42
CA GLU A 50 16.48 -11.85 1.77
C GLU A 50 16.07 -10.59 1.01
N THR A 51 15.38 -10.75 -0.14
CA THR A 51 14.98 -9.62 -1.00
C THR A 51 13.69 -8.92 -0.52
N MET A 52 12.86 -9.61 0.29
CA MET A 52 11.42 -9.30 0.41
C MET A 52 10.96 -8.79 1.77
N ALA A 53 11.79 -8.79 2.80
CA ALA A 53 11.44 -8.18 4.09
C ALA A 53 11.24 -6.66 3.95
N GLY A 54 10.36 -6.06 4.77
CA GLY A 54 10.36 -4.61 4.88
C GLY A 54 9.02 -3.91 5.03
N GLY A 55 7.93 -4.61 5.31
CA GLY A 55 6.63 -3.99 5.58
C GLY A 55 6.69 -3.00 6.76
N VAL A 56 5.90 -1.94 6.66
CA VAL A 56 5.78 -0.89 7.68
C VAL A 56 4.32 -0.51 7.88
N ALA A 57 3.97 0.01 9.06
CA ALA A 57 2.63 0.52 9.30
C ALA A 57 2.62 1.86 10.02
N ILE A 58 1.58 2.66 9.73
CA ILE A 58 1.20 3.88 10.43
C ILE A 58 -0.21 3.68 10.98
N PHE A 59 -0.39 3.77 12.30
CA PHE A 59 -1.68 3.57 12.98
C PHE A 59 -1.64 4.11 14.41
N ASP A 60 -2.79 4.32 15.05
CA ASP A 60 -2.90 4.83 16.43
C ASP A 60 -3.18 3.67 17.41
N TYR A 61 -2.09 2.96 17.85
CA TYR A 61 -2.24 1.75 18.67
C TYR A 61 -2.80 2.00 20.07
N ASN A 62 -2.68 3.24 20.59
CA ASN A 62 -3.05 3.59 21.95
C ASN A 62 -4.26 4.54 22.03
N ASN A 63 -4.92 4.82 20.88
CA ASN A 63 -6.09 5.70 20.76
C ASN A 63 -5.86 7.11 21.34
N ASP A 64 -4.62 7.64 21.27
CA ASP A 64 -4.31 9.00 21.75
C ASP A 64 -4.47 10.07 20.66
N GLY A 65 -4.87 9.68 19.47
CA GLY A 65 -5.12 10.54 18.31
C GLY A 65 -3.88 10.85 17.48
N ARG A 66 -2.71 10.30 17.84
CA ARG A 66 -1.44 10.48 17.13
C ARG A 66 -1.01 9.18 16.50
N PRO A 67 -0.76 9.15 15.18
CA PRO A 67 -0.31 7.95 14.52
C PRO A 67 1.08 7.50 14.99
N ASP A 68 1.21 6.20 15.27
CA ASP A 68 2.40 5.50 15.70
C ASP A 68 3.03 4.73 14.52
N LEU A 69 4.24 4.20 14.70
CA LEU A 69 4.97 3.52 13.64
C LEU A 69 5.26 2.07 14.00
N TYR A 70 4.98 1.15 13.09
CA TYR A 70 5.39 -0.24 13.24
C TYR A 70 6.26 -0.68 12.05
N PHE A 71 7.29 -1.47 12.34
CA PHE A 71 8.22 -2.02 11.35
C PHE A 71 8.35 -3.52 11.55
N VAL A 72 8.22 -4.30 10.48
CA VAL A 72 8.58 -5.71 10.50
C VAL A 72 10.06 -5.90 10.16
N ASN A 73 10.66 -6.97 10.64
CA ASN A 73 12.08 -7.26 10.45
C ASN A 73 12.28 -8.73 10.05
N GLY A 74 13.37 -9.02 9.36
CA GLY A 74 13.79 -10.38 9.10
C GLY A 74 14.16 -11.14 10.37
N ALA A 75 14.76 -12.31 10.20
CA ALA A 75 15.25 -13.15 11.28
C ALA A 75 16.52 -13.87 10.85
N ARG A 76 17.27 -14.40 11.83
CA ARG A 76 18.54 -15.09 11.57
C ARG A 76 18.31 -16.36 10.74
N GLN A 77 19.07 -16.52 9.69
CA GLN A 77 19.10 -17.77 8.92
C GLN A 77 20.09 -18.77 9.54
N PRO A 78 19.87 -20.10 9.41
CA PRO A 78 18.71 -20.74 8.79
C PRO A 78 17.53 -20.96 9.75
N SER A 79 17.66 -20.63 11.05
CA SER A 79 16.63 -20.91 12.06
C SER A 79 15.33 -20.12 11.85
N LEU A 80 15.39 -19.00 11.17
CA LEU A 80 14.31 -18.02 10.99
C LEU A 80 13.75 -17.52 12.34
N GLU A 81 14.64 -17.36 13.34
CA GLU A 81 14.28 -16.90 14.68
C GLU A 81 14.88 -15.52 14.97
N LYS A 82 14.17 -14.72 15.74
CA LYS A 82 14.64 -13.44 16.26
C LYS A 82 15.43 -13.66 17.55
N SER A 83 16.70 -14.07 17.39
CA SER A 83 17.56 -14.52 18.49
C SER A 83 18.08 -13.41 19.39
N ASP A 84 18.00 -12.17 18.97
CA ASP A 84 18.41 -10.99 19.75
C ASP A 84 17.62 -9.73 19.33
N PRO A 85 17.67 -8.64 20.14
CA PRO A 85 16.88 -7.44 19.89
C PRO A 85 17.13 -6.73 18.55
N SER A 86 18.25 -6.98 17.87
CA SER A 86 18.52 -6.36 16.57
C SER A 86 17.64 -6.91 15.45
N TRP A 87 17.01 -8.07 15.64
CA TRP A 87 16.08 -8.71 14.72
C TRP A 87 14.60 -8.41 15.03
N PHE A 88 14.31 -7.79 16.18
CA PHE A 88 12.92 -7.54 16.58
C PHE A 88 12.23 -6.63 15.57
N ASN A 89 10.94 -6.86 15.34
CA ASN A 89 10.04 -5.84 14.85
C ASN A 89 10.06 -4.66 15.82
N ARG A 90 9.60 -3.49 15.40
CA ARG A 90 9.60 -2.31 16.26
C ARG A 90 8.27 -1.61 16.23
N LEU A 91 7.77 -1.26 17.43
CA LEU A 91 6.66 -0.34 17.63
C LEU A 91 7.20 0.94 18.28
N TYR A 92 6.99 2.06 17.62
CA TYR A 92 7.38 3.38 18.11
C TYR A 92 6.14 4.21 18.40
N ARG A 93 5.96 4.59 19.66
CA ARG A 93 4.88 5.48 20.09
C ARG A 93 5.22 6.93 19.75
N ASN A 94 4.31 7.65 19.14
CA ASN A 94 4.38 9.08 18.88
C ASN A 94 4.20 9.89 20.17
N ASN A 95 5.20 10.70 20.55
CA ASN A 95 5.15 11.49 21.78
C ASN A 95 4.40 12.82 21.61
N GLY A 96 4.01 13.22 20.38
CA GLY A 96 3.33 14.48 20.08
C GLY A 96 4.23 15.71 20.06
N ASP A 97 5.54 15.54 20.22
CA ASP A 97 6.55 16.60 20.19
C ASP A 97 7.52 16.46 19.01
N GLY A 98 7.16 15.66 18.00
CA GLY A 98 8.00 15.33 16.85
C GLY A 98 9.02 14.22 17.13
N THR A 99 8.95 13.57 18.30
CA THR A 99 9.79 12.42 18.65
C THR A 99 8.97 11.17 18.91
N PHE A 100 9.63 10.00 18.82
CA PHE A 100 9.02 8.70 19.08
C PHE A 100 9.78 7.94 20.17
N THR A 101 9.07 7.04 20.85
CA THR A 101 9.64 6.15 21.88
C THR A 101 9.45 4.69 21.47
N ASP A 102 10.53 3.89 21.43
CA ASP A 102 10.43 2.44 21.21
C ASP A 102 9.72 1.78 22.41
N VAL A 103 8.56 1.21 22.15
CA VAL A 103 7.72 0.52 23.14
C VAL A 103 7.57 -0.98 22.83
N THR A 104 8.33 -1.51 21.88
CA THR A 104 8.22 -2.87 21.32
C THR A 104 8.14 -3.96 22.38
N VAL A 105 9.09 -3.97 23.32
CA VAL A 105 9.17 -5.01 24.36
C VAL A 105 8.03 -4.86 25.36
N ALA A 106 7.71 -3.63 25.73
CA ALA A 106 6.59 -3.34 26.64
C ALA A 106 5.25 -3.73 26.03
N ALA A 107 5.07 -3.47 24.75
CA ALA A 107 3.85 -3.83 24.00
C ALA A 107 3.77 -5.33 23.63
N GLY A 108 4.87 -6.08 23.68
CA GLY A 108 4.89 -7.51 23.37
C GLY A 108 4.84 -7.86 21.88
N VAL A 109 5.28 -6.95 20.99
CA VAL A 109 5.13 -7.09 19.52
C VAL A 109 6.45 -7.25 18.76
N ALA A 110 7.45 -7.84 19.41
CA ALA A 110 8.80 -8.03 18.83
C ALA A 110 8.85 -8.98 17.62
N GLY A 111 7.78 -9.74 17.35
CA GLY A 111 7.77 -10.80 16.33
C GLY A 111 8.54 -12.03 16.79
N SER A 112 8.55 -13.07 15.96
CA SER A 112 9.20 -14.34 16.33
C SER A 112 9.80 -15.10 15.15
N GLY A 113 9.53 -14.68 13.90
CA GLY A 113 9.97 -15.31 12.66
C GLY A 113 10.60 -14.31 11.69
N PHE A 114 10.81 -14.77 10.46
CA PHE A 114 11.21 -13.89 9.36
C PHE A 114 9.92 -13.24 8.82
N ASP A 115 9.70 -11.97 9.21
CA ASP A 115 8.49 -11.25 8.91
C ASP A 115 8.66 -10.39 7.64
N ASN A 116 7.64 -10.36 6.78
CA ASN A 116 7.65 -9.60 5.53
C ASN A 116 6.71 -8.41 5.56
N GLY A 117 5.47 -8.62 6.00
CA GLY A 117 4.43 -7.61 5.92
C GLY A 117 3.59 -7.47 7.18
N VAL A 118 2.83 -6.39 7.23
CA VAL A 118 1.92 -6.05 8.32
C VAL A 118 0.60 -5.53 7.76
N ALA A 119 -0.52 -5.92 8.40
CA ALA A 119 -1.85 -5.37 8.15
C ALA A 119 -2.49 -4.95 9.47
N VAL A 120 -3.06 -3.75 9.48
CA VAL A 120 -3.66 -3.12 10.67
C VAL A 120 -5.17 -2.96 10.48
N ALA A 121 -5.96 -3.33 11.47
CA ALA A 121 -7.38 -2.98 11.64
C ALA A 121 -7.89 -3.41 13.01
N ASP A 122 -9.02 -2.87 13.44
CA ASP A 122 -9.83 -3.35 14.57
C ASP A 122 -10.69 -4.55 14.09
N TYR A 123 -10.09 -5.76 14.08
CA TYR A 123 -10.75 -6.94 13.47
C TYR A 123 -11.89 -7.49 14.33
N ASP A 124 -11.89 -7.24 15.65
CA ASP A 124 -12.93 -7.72 16.56
C ASP A 124 -13.93 -6.63 16.99
N ASN A 125 -13.84 -5.42 16.39
CA ASN A 125 -14.69 -4.26 16.62
C ASN A 125 -14.69 -3.77 18.09
N ASP A 126 -13.59 -3.97 18.84
CA ASP A 126 -13.48 -3.53 20.24
C ASP A 126 -13.00 -2.07 20.38
N GLY A 127 -12.59 -1.45 19.28
CA GLY A 127 -12.15 -0.06 19.21
C GLY A 127 -10.64 0.13 19.31
N TRP A 128 -9.86 -0.93 19.27
CA TRP A 128 -8.41 -0.92 19.30
C TRP A 128 -7.85 -1.61 18.04
N GLU A 129 -6.97 -0.91 17.34
CA GLU A 129 -6.37 -1.47 16.13
C GLU A 129 -5.39 -2.60 16.46
N ASP A 130 -5.54 -3.73 15.74
CA ASP A 130 -4.79 -4.96 15.88
C ASP A 130 -3.75 -5.11 14.77
N LEU A 131 -2.82 -6.07 14.92
CA LEU A 131 -1.76 -6.33 13.95
C LEU A 131 -1.82 -7.76 13.43
N PHE A 132 -1.84 -7.93 12.13
CA PHE A 132 -1.52 -9.20 11.48
C PHE A 132 -0.14 -9.09 10.82
N ILE A 133 0.75 -10.04 11.12
CA ILE A 133 2.10 -10.10 10.57
C ILE A 133 2.19 -11.26 9.60
N ALA A 134 2.48 -10.95 8.34
CA ALA A 134 2.74 -11.93 7.29
C ALA A 134 4.24 -12.28 7.26
N GLY A 135 4.58 -13.56 7.18
CA GLY A 135 5.99 -13.97 7.22
C GLY A 135 6.27 -15.31 6.53
N VAL A 136 7.54 -15.69 6.56
CA VAL A 136 8.02 -16.95 5.98
C VAL A 136 7.68 -18.09 6.92
N ASN A 137 6.88 -19.04 6.44
CA ASN A 137 6.47 -20.24 7.18
C ASN A 137 5.64 -19.99 8.46
N ARG A 138 5.27 -18.73 8.74
CA ARG A 138 4.56 -18.35 9.95
C ARG A 138 3.91 -16.97 9.79
N ASN A 139 2.67 -16.85 10.24
CA ASN A 139 1.97 -15.58 10.43
C ASN A 139 1.71 -15.37 11.92
N ILE A 140 1.43 -14.12 12.33
CA ILE A 140 1.08 -13.78 13.72
C ILE A 140 -0.13 -12.86 13.71
N LEU A 141 -1.12 -13.14 14.55
CA LEU A 141 -2.20 -12.22 14.88
C LEU A 141 -1.99 -11.71 16.31
N TYR A 142 -1.69 -10.43 16.42
CA TYR A 142 -1.60 -9.70 17.68
C TYR A 142 -2.89 -8.93 17.93
N ARG A 143 -3.61 -9.27 18.99
CA ARG A 143 -4.76 -8.52 19.47
C ARG A 143 -4.31 -7.45 20.44
N ASN A 144 -4.72 -6.22 20.21
CA ASN A 144 -4.52 -5.09 21.13
C ASN A 144 -5.39 -5.27 22.38
N GLN A 145 -4.79 -5.12 23.59
CA GLN A 145 -5.52 -5.30 24.84
C GLN A 145 -6.11 -4.00 25.39
N GLY A 146 -5.87 -2.86 24.73
CA GLY A 146 -6.34 -1.55 25.15
C GLY A 146 -5.58 -0.94 26.34
N ASP A 147 -4.54 -1.61 26.82
CA ASP A 147 -3.68 -1.16 27.93
C ASP A 147 -2.24 -0.84 27.47
N GLY A 148 -2.03 -0.77 26.14
CA GLY A 148 -0.73 -0.55 25.51
C GLY A 148 0.06 -1.83 25.24
N THR A 149 -0.55 -3.01 25.47
CA THR A 149 0.04 -4.32 25.19
C THR A 149 -0.77 -5.11 24.17
N PHE A 150 -0.13 -6.10 23.55
CA PHE A 150 -0.76 -7.00 22.59
C PHE A 150 -0.62 -8.46 23.03
N ALA A 151 -1.61 -9.27 22.70
CA ALA A 151 -1.59 -10.72 22.88
C ALA A 151 -1.49 -11.46 21.54
N ASP A 152 -0.57 -12.44 21.43
CA ASP A 152 -0.51 -13.35 20.27
C ASP A 152 -1.70 -14.34 20.34
N LEU A 153 -2.69 -14.14 19.48
CA LEU A 153 -3.87 -14.97 19.37
C LEU A 153 -3.85 -15.92 18.16
N THR A 154 -2.75 -16.02 17.44
CA THR A 154 -2.62 -16.77 16.17
C THR A 154 -3.17 -18.20 16.28
N ALA A 155 -2.78 -18.93 17.33
CA ALA A 155 -3.23 -20.30 17.54
C ALA A 155 -4.72 -20.39 17.87
N ARG A 156 -5.21 -19.50 18.73
CA ARG A 156 -6.62 -19.43 19.14
C ARG A 156 -7.51 -19.04 17.97
N ALA A 157 -7.04 -18.12 17.14
CA ALA A 157 -7.74 -17.63 15.97
C ALA A 157 -7.85 -18.65 14.82
N GLY A 158 -7.11 -19.78 14.90
CA GLY A 158 -7.12 -20.79 13.84
C GLY A 158 -6.29 -20.43 12.61
N LEU A 159 -5.40 -19.42 12.73
CA LEU A 159 -4.57 -18.93 11.62
C LEU A 159 -3.22 -19.66 11.47
N ASN A 160 -2.97 -20.68 12.29
CA ASN A 160 -1.82 -21.57 12.13
C ASN A 160 -2.07 -22.59 11.03
N ALA A 161 -1.07 -22.86 10.21
CA ALA A 161 -1.11 -23.99 9.30
C ALA A 161 -1.36 -25.30 10.07
N ALA A 162 -2.25 -26.16 9.57
CA ALA A 162 -2.51 -27.47 10.17
C ALA A 162 -1.20 -28.28 10.30
N PRO A 163 -1.05 -29.13 11.33
CA PRO A 163 0.12 -29.98 11.48
C PRO A 163 0.37 -30.80 10.22
N GLY A 164 1.59 -30.70 9.66
CA GLY A 164 1.98 -31.40 8.43
C GLY A 164 1.53 -30.73 7.12
N ALA A 165 0.75 -29.65 7.18
CA ALA A 165 0.46 -28.83 6.02
C ALA A 165 1.71 -28.01 5.60
N MET A 166 1.76 -27.66 4.32
CA MET A 166 2.77 -26.76 3.80
C MET A 166 2.61 -25.39 4.46
N LYS A 167 3.70 -24.87 4.99
CA LYS A 167 3.73 -23.54 5.57
C LYS A 167 3.91 -22.52 4.44
N PRO A 168 3.03 -21.52 4.30
CA PRO A 168 3.14 -20.55 3.23
C PRO A 168 4.26 -19.54 3.51
N TRP A 169 4.80 -18.98 2.46
CA TRP A 169 5.53 -17.72 2.53
C TRP A 169 4.54 -16.61 2.21
N SER A 170 4.02 -15.97 3.27
CA SER A 170 3.12 -14.83 3.16
C SER A 170 3.91 -13.52 3.06
N VAL A 171 3.50 -12.62 2.16
CA VAL A 171 4.20 -11.34 1.91
C VAL A 171 3.35 -10.17 2.37
N SER A 172 2.11 -10.11 1.94
CA SER A 172 1.16 -9.04 2.29
C SER A 172 -0.12 -9.62 2.87
N ALA A 173 -0.86 -8.79 3.58
CA ALA A 173 -2.21 -9.10 4.01
C ALA A 173 -3.05 -7.83 4.04
N GLY A 174 -4.37 -7.98 4.07
CA GLY A 174 -5.29 -6.86 4.18
C GLY A 174 -6.62 -7.28 4.77
N TRP A 175 -7.26 -6.33 5.44
CA TRP A 175 -8.54 -6.48 6.10
C TRP A 175 -9.65 -5.86 5.26
N PHE A 176 -10.76 -6.57 5.10
CA PHE A 176 -11.95 -6.09 4.40
C PHE A 176 -13.17 -6.93 4.78
N ASP A 177 -14.34 -6.38 4.65
CA ASP A 177 -15.62 -7.07 4.87
C ASP A 177 -16.13 -7.57 3.52
N TYR A 178 -15.81 -8.84 3.16
CA TYR A 178 -16.11 -9.34 1.82
C TYR A 178 -17.57 -9.77 1.63
N ASP A 179 -18.30 -10.03 2.70
CA ASP A 179 -19.69 -10.49 2.66
C ASP A 179 -20.69 -9.49 3.26
N ASN A 180 -20.20 -8.31 3.67
CA ASN A 180 -20.95 -7.20 4.25
C ASN A 180 -21.70 -7.58 5.54
N ASP A 181 -21.07 -8.39 6.39
CA ASP A 181 -21.64 -8.78 7.68
C ASP A 181 -21.23 -7.86 8.85
N GLY A 182 -20.41 -6.84 8.58
CA GLY A 182 -19.94 -5.85 9.55
C GLY A 182 -18.68 -6.29 10.31
N ARG A 183 -18.05 -7.39 9.94
CA ARG A 183 -16.78 -7.89 10.48
C ARG A 183 -15.70 -7.86 9.42
N LEU A 184 -14.49 -7.56 9.85
CA LEU A 184 -13.36 -7.56 8.92
C LEU A 184 -12.80 -8.97 8.78
N ASP A 185 -12.77 -9.44 7.55
CA ASP A 185 -12.16 -10.67 7.10
C ASP A 185 -10.70 -10.44 6.70
N LEU A 186 -9.92 -11.49 6.58
CA LEU A 186 -8.50 -11.41 6.32
C LEU A 186 -8.13 -12.08 4.99
N LEU A 187 -7.58 -11.30 4.05
CA LEU A 187 -6.89 -11.84 2.88
C LEU A 187 -5.39 -11.84 3.11
N VAL A 188 -4.75 -13.00 2.88
CA VAL A 188 -3.30 -13.17 2.96
C VAL A 188 -2.75 -13.53 1.58
N VAL A 189 -1.82 -12.70 1.11
CA VAL A 189 -1.15 -12.86 -0.18
C VAL A 189 0.10 -13.70 0.00
N ASN A 190 0.17 -14.83 -0.69
CA ASN A 190 1.26 -15.78 -0.62
C ASN A 190 2.12 -15.74 -1.89
N TYR A 191 3.44 -15.89 -1.71
CA TYR A 191 4.41 -15.82 -2.80
C TYR A 191 4.73 -17.18 -3.40
N CYS A 192 5.58 -17.97 -2.76
CA CYS A 192 6.02 -19.24 -3.30
C CYS A 192 6.39 -20.26 -2.22
N LYS A 193 6.58 -21.53 -2.64
CA LYS A 193 7.18 -22.56 -1.80
C LYS A 193 8.68 -22.29 -1.71
N TRP A 194 9.15 -22.02 -0.50
CA TRP A 194 10.56 -21.82 -0.23
C TRP A 194 11.10 -22.94 0.67
N VAL A 195 12.16 -23.61 0.18
CA VAL A 195 12.88 -24.68 0.89
C VAL A 195 14.36 -24.39 0.70
N PRO A 196 15.04 -23.84 1.71
CA PRO A 196 16.42 -23.34 1.57
C PRO A 196 17.40 -24.41 1.07
N GLU A 197 17.23 -25.68 1.49
CA GLU A 197 18.08 -26.80 1.07
C GLU A 197 17.93 -27.19 -0.41
N ARG A 198 16.88 -26.69 -1.07
CA ARG A 198 16.58 -26.96 -2.49
C ARG A 198 16.78 -25.74 -3.39
N GLU A 199 17.17 -24.62 -2.79
CA GLU A 199 17.34 -23.38 -3.53
C GLU A 199 18.55 -23.47 -4.47
N PRO A 200 18.39 -23.22 -5.79
CA PRO A 200 19.49 -23.38 -6.73
C PRO A 200 20.57 -22.30 -6.54
N PRO A 201 21.83 -22.60 -6.83
CA PRO A 201 22.88 -21.59 -6.80
C PRO A 201 22.86 -20.74 -8.08
N CYS A 202 22.12 -19.63 -8.06
CA CYS A 202 21.99 -18.75 -9.24
C CYS A 202 23.19 -17.80 -9.37
N THR A 203 23.65 -17.60 -10.62
CA THR A 203 24.76 -16.71 -10.95
C THR A 203 24.53 -15.97 -12.26
N ILE A 204 25.07 -14.77 -12.38
CA ILE A 204 25.25 -14.05 -13.64
C ILE A 204 26.76 -13.85 -13.85
N GLY A 205 27.31 -14.50 -14.88
CA GLY A 205 28.76 -14.57 -15.05
C GLY A 205 29.44 -15.28 -13.86
N LYS A 206 30.24 -14.54 -13.07
CA LYS A 206 30.89 -15.04 -11.85
C LYS A 206 30.19 -14.54 -10.56
N ALA A 207 29.29 -13.60 -10.68
CA ALA A 207 28.60 -13.01 -9.53
C ALA A 207 27.49 -13.95 -9.05
N ARG A 208 27.42 -14.21 -7.75
CA ARG A 208 26.29 -14.87 -7.08
C ARG A 208 25.11 -13.88 -7.03
N THR A 209 23.92 -14.30 -7.46
CA THR A 209 22.70 -13.47 -7.51
C THR A 209 21.54 -14.17 -6.83
N TYR A 210 20.51 -13.43 -6.49
CA TYR A 210 19.20 -14.02 -6.16
C TYR A 210 18.63 -14.73 -7.37
N CYS A 211 17.86 -15.78 -7.13
CA CYS A 211 17.30 -16.59 -8.21
C CYS A 211 16.06 -15.92 -8.79
N HIS A 212 15.94 -15.98 -10.12
CA HIS A 212 14.73 -15.51 -10.80
C HIS A 212 13.47 -16.27 -10.28
N PRO A 213 12.33 -15.60 -10.06
CA PRO A 213 11.10 -16.22 -9.54
C PRO A 213 10.63 -17.48 -10.29
N LYS A 214 10.99 -17.66 -11.55
CA LYS A 214 10.65 -18.86 -12.34
C LYS A 214 11.12 -20.19 -11.75
N TYR A 215 12.11 -20.15 -10.84
CA TYR A 215 12.65 -21.35 -10.19
C TYR A 215 11.82 -21.79 -8.97
N TYR A 216 10.85 -20.99 -8.56
CA TYR A 216 10.01 -21.27 -7.40
C TYR A 216 8.58 -21.56 -7.82
N GLU A 217 7.95 -22.53 -7.17
CA GLU A 217 6.53 -22.84 -7.36
C GLU A 217 5.69 -21.82 -6.61
N GLY A 218 4.78 -21.13 -7.30
CA GLY A 218 3.85 -20.18 -6.72
C GLY A 218 2.85 -20.82 -5.77
N LEU A 219 2.16 -19.98 -4.98
CA LEU A 219 1.16 -20.41 -4.01
C LEU A 219 -0.20 -19.74 -4.29
N PRO A 220 -1.31 -20.38 -3.88
CA PRO A 220 -2.60 -19.69 -3.84
C PRO A 220 -2.62 -18.69 -2.67
N ASN A 221 -3.46 -17.66 -2.79
CA ASN A 221 -3.77 -16.75 -1.69
C ASN A 221 -4.76 -17.41 -0.71
N SER A 222 -4.80 -16.89 0.52
CA SER A 222 -5.68 -17.40 1.56
C SER A 222 -6.70 -16.34 1.98
N LEU A 223 -7.97 -16.73 2.07
CA LEU A 223 -9.06 -15.91 2.58
C LEU A 223 -9.64 -16.56 3.84
N TYR A 224 -9.68 -15.79 4.92
CA TYR A 224 -10.18 -16.21 6.22
C TYR A 224 -11.42 -15.41 6.59
N HIS A 225 -12.56 -16.09 6.78
CA HIS A 225 -13.79 -15.48 7.28
C HIS A 225 -13.75 -15.31 8.80
N ASN A 226 -14.09 -14.12 9.26
CA ASN A 226 -14.16 -13.78 10.68
C ASN A 226 -15.46 -14.27 11.30
N ASN A 227 -15.40 -15.26 12.20
CA ASN A 227 -16.57 -15.85 12.84
C ASN A 227 -17.22 -14.95 13.92
N GLY A 228 -16.59 -13.81 14.27
CA GLY A 228 -17.10 -12.86 15.28
C GLY A 228 -16.88 -13.30 16.74
N ASP A 229 -16.18 -14.41 16.97
CA ASP A 229 -15.84 -14.93 18.31
C ASP A 229 -14.33 -14.93 18.58
N GLY A 230 -13.56 -14.21 17.74
CA GLY A 230 -12.10 -14.17 17.75
C GLY A 230 -11.43 -15.35 17.04
N THR A 231 -12.20 -16.15 16.30
CA THR A 231 -11.69 -17.23 15.44
C THR A 231 -11.98 -16.94 13.98
N PHE A 232 -11.23 -17.61 13.08
CA PHE A 232 -11.40 -17.49 11.64
C PHE A 232 -11.61 -18.86 11.01
N THR A 233 -12.38 -18.89 9.93
CA THR A 233 -12.58 -20.06 9.07
C THR A 233 -11.87 -19.86 7.74
N ASP A 234 -10.98 -20.78 7.35
CA ASP A 234 -10.36 -20.77 6.02
C ASP A 234 -11.42 -21.07 4.95
N VAL A 235 -11.74 -20.05 4.15
CA VAL A 235 -12.70 -20.12 3.03
C VAL A 235 -12.00 -20.02 1.67
N SER A 236 -10.68 -20.12 1.62
CA SER A 236 -9.87 -19.90 0.40
C SER A 236 -10.35 -20.75 -0.78
N VAL A 237 -10.65 -22.04 -0.54
CA VAL A 237 -11.13 -22.97 -1.58
C VAL A 237 -12.60 -22.71 -1.91
N SER A 238 -13.44 -22.57 -0.90
CA SER A 238 -14.90 -22.39 -1.09
C SER A 238 -15.22 -21.05 -1.75
N SER A 239 -14.45 -20.01 -1.46
CA SER A 239 -14.60 -18.69 -2.08
C SER A 239 -14.12 -18.64 -3.54
N GLY A 240 -13.23 -19.56 -3.94
CA GLY A 240 -12.60 -19.57 -5.26
C GLY A 240 -11.26 -18.79 -5.33
N VAL A 241 -10.84 -18.10 -4.27
CA VAL A 241 -9.58 -17.34 -4.22
C VAL A 241 -8.37 -18.27 -4.39
N ALA A 242 -8.38 -19.45 -3.76
CA ALA A 242 -7.32 -20.45 -3.92
C ALA A 242 -7.33 -21.18 -5.26
N GLY A 243 -8.28 -20.90 -6.14
CA GLY A 243 -8.33 -21.47 -7.50
C GLY A 243 -7.22 -20.96 -8.43
N GLN A 244 -6.52 -19.89 -8.04
CA GLN A 244 -5.44 -19.28 -8.81
C GLN A 244 -4.10 -19.47 -8.07
N ILE A 245 -3.07 -19.87 -8.82
CA ILE A 245 -1.69 -19.99 -8.33
C ILE A 245 -0.91 -18.80 -8.84
N GLY A 246 -0.35 -18.00 -7.93
CA GLY A 246 0.42 -16.80 -8.24
C GLY A 246 1.73 -16.73 -7.47
N LYS A 247 2.39 -15.59 -7.58
CA LYS A 247 3.51 -15.16 -6.75
C LYS A 247 3.17 -13.78 -6.19
N GLY A 248 2.19 -13.77 -5.30
CA GLY A 248 1.60 -12.53 -4.81
C GLY A 248 2.58 -11.71 -3.97
N MET A 249 2.60 -10.41 -4.21
CA MET A 249 3.47 -9.43 -3.56
C MET A 249 2.67 -8.38 -2.80
N ALA A 250 1.63 -7.83 -3.41
CA ALA A 250 0.77 -6.81 -2.83
C ALA A 250 -0.69 -7.08 -3.15
N LEU A 251 -1.56 -6.38 -2.45
CA LEU A 251 -3.00 -6.37 -2.71
C LEU A 251 -3.55 -4.95 -2.61
N SER A 252 -4.67 -4.72 -3.28
CA SER A 252 -5.49 -3.51 -3.13
C SER A 252 -6.97 -3.89 -3.16
N PHE A 253 -7.79 -3.16 -2.41
CA PHE A 253 -9.23 -3.32 -2.35
C PHE A 253 -9.92 -2.18 -3.12
N LEU A 254 -10.88 -2.53 -3.97
CA LEU A 254 -11.62 -1.59 -4.81
C LEU A 254 -13.00 -2.17 -5.16
N ASP A 255 -13.87 -1.34 -5.69
CA ASP A 255 -15.14 -1.76 -6.30
C ASP A 255 -15.09 -1.32 -7.78
N PHE A 256 -14.39 -2.16 -8.60
CA PHE A 256 -14.05 -1.76 -9.97
C PHE A 256 -15.23 -1.76 -10.93
N ASP A 257 -16.31 -2.44 -10.62
CA ASP A 257 -17.50 -2.51 -11.48
C ASP A 257 -18.71 -1.74 -10.93
N GLY A 258 -18.55 -1.07 -9.78
CA GLY A 258 -19.54 -0.19 -9.18
C GLY A 258 -20.75 -0.92 -8.60
N ASP A 259 -20.60 -2.21 -8.24
CA ASP A 259 -21.71 -3.02 -7.75
C ASP A 259 -21.88 -2.98 -6.22
N GLY A 260 -21.03 -2.23 -5.52
CA GLY A 260 -21.05 -1.99 -4.08
C GLY A 260 -20.40 -3.11 -3.25
N ARG A 261 -19.76 -4.09 -3.88
CA ARG A 261 -18.98 -5.14 -3.21
C ARG A 261 -17.50 -4.89 -3.41
N ILE A 262 -16.73 -5.18 -2.38
CA ILE A 262 -15.28 -4.99 -2.45
C ILE A 262 -14.64 -6.16 -3.21
N ASP A 263 -13.93 -5.80 -4.27
CA ASP A 263 -13.10 -6.66 -5.11
C ASP A 263 -11.64 -6.60 -4.64
N VAL A 264 -10.83 -7.53 -5.15
CA VAL A 264 -9.41 -7.62 -4.75
C VAL A 264 -8.50 -7.67 -5.96
N PHE A 265 -7.60 -6.70 -6.08
CA PHE A 265 -6.45 -6.78 -6.97
C PHE A 265 -5.27 -7.40 -6.23
N VAL A 266 -4.53 -8.32 -6.89
CA VAL A 266 -3.28 -8.90 -6.39
C VAL A 266 -2.18 -8.73 -7.42
N ALA A 267 -1.14 -8.00 -7.03
CA ALA A 267 0.10 -7.87 -7.80
C ALA A 267 0.93 -9.15 -7.72
N ASN A 268 1.30 -9.73 -8.85
CA ASN A 268 2.08 -10.96 -8.93
C ASN A 268 3.45 -10.72 -9.58
N ASP A 269 4.49 -11.27 -8.98
CA ASP A 269 5.86 -11.20 -9.49
C ASP A 269 6.06 -12.12 -10.71
N THR A 270 6.37 -11.54 -11.87
CA THR A 270 6.63 -12.24 -13.14
C THR A 270 5.51 -13.18 -13.61
N MET A 271 4.31 -12.95 -13.12
CA MET A 271 3.09 -13.69 -13.48
C MET A 271 1.94 -12.70 -13.74
N PRO A 272 0.86 -13.11 -14.44
CA PRO A 272 -0.31 -12.26 -14.57
C PRO A 272 -0.84 -11.80 -13.21
N ASN A 273 -1.16 -10.51 -13.06
CA ASN A 273 -1.86 -10.02 -11.89
C ASN A 273 -3.25 -10.66 -11.79
N PHE A 274 -3.82 -10.71 -10.59
CA PHE A 274 -5.20 -11.15 -10.39
C PHE A 274 -6.10 -9.98 -10.05
N LEU A 275 -7.36 -10.07 -10.53
CA LEU A 275 -8.47 -9.24 -10.10
C LEU A 275 -9.64 -10.17 -9.75
N PHE A 276 -9.81 -10.41 -8.46
CA PHE A 276 -10.89 -11.23 -7.94
C PHE A 276 -12.16 -10.38 -7.80
N ARG A 277 -13.09 -10.53 -8.74
CA ARG A 277 -14.41 -9.92 -8.65
C ARG A 277 -15.25 -10.62 -7.59
N ASN A 278 -15.80 -9.88 -6.65
CA ASN A 278 -16.72 -10.37 -5.64
C ASN A 278 -18.13 -10.57 -6.24
N LEU A 279 -18.56 -11.82 -6.31
CA LEU A 279 -19.88 -12.18 -6.88
C LEU A 279 -21.00 -12.15 -5.82
N GLY A 280 -20.67 -11.79 -4.57
CA GLY A 280 -21.52 -11.98 -3.41
C GLY A 280 -21.62 -13.45 -2.97
N ASN A 281 -22.32 -13.71 -1.86
CA ASN A 281 -22.47 -15.03 -1.27
C ASN A 281 -21.12 -15.74 -1.00
N GLY A 282 -20.09 -14.99 -0.64
CA GLY A 282 -18.76 -15.49 -0.32
C GLY A 282 -17.98 -16.06 -1.51
N ARG A 283 -18.27 -15.64 -2.73
CA ARG A 283 -17.65 -16.16 -3.95
C ARG A 283 -16.93 -15.09 -4.72
N PHE A 284 -15.77 -15.45 -5.23
CA PHE A 284 -14.94 -14.62 -6.10
C PHE A 284 -14.70 -15.30 -7.46
N ARG A 285 -14.48 -14.48 -8.49
CA ARG A 285 -14.06 -14.92 -9.81
C ARG A 285 -12.86 -14.08 -10.25
N GLU A 286 -11.81 -14.75 -10.70
CA GLU A 286 -10.66 -14.07 -11.31
C GLU A 286 -11.06 -13.49 -12.67
N THR A 287 -10.77 -12.20 -12.92
CA THR A 287 -11.20 -11.44 -14.10
C THR A 287 -10.14 -10.50 -14.66
N ALA A 288 -8.90 -10.50 -14.15
CA ALA A 288 -7.87 -9.51 -14.51
C ALA A 288 -7.61 -9.43 -16.01
N THR A 289 -7.56 -10.58 -16.71
CA THR A 289 -7.37 -10.60 -18.18
C THR A 289 -8.53 -9.93 -18.90
N THR A 290 -9.76 -10.18 -18.48
CA THR A 290 -10.95 -9.57 -19.10
C THR A 290 -11.06 -8.09 -18.76
N ALA A 291 -10.71 -7.70 -17.53
CA ALA A 291 -10.74 -6.32 -17.06
C ALA A 291 -9.57 -5.46 -17.61
N GLY A 292 -8.51 -6.08 -18.10
CA GLY A 292 -7.37 -5.39 -18.74
C GLY A 292 -6.23 -5.03 -17.78
N VAL A 293 -6.10 -5.71 -16.60
CA VAL A 293 -5.05 -5.43 -15.60
C VAL A 293 -4.11 -6.61 -15.32
N ALA A 294 -4.28 -7.72 -16.04
CA ALA A 294 -3.42 -8.90 -15.86
C ALA A 294 -1.98 -8.69 -16.36
N PHE A 295 -1.82 -7.85 -17.36
CA PHE A 295 -0.58 -7.60 -18.09
C PHE A 295 -0.39 -6.10 -18.32
N SER A 296 0.84 -5.68 -18.63
CA SER A 296 1.11 -4.35 -19.21
C SER A 296 0.54 -4.24 -20.63
N ASP A 297 0.53 -3.03 -21.20
CA ASP A 297 -0.05 -2.74 -22.51
C ASP A 297 0.60 -3.51 -23.69
N ASP A 298 1.85 -3.94 -23.54
CA ASP A 298 2.55 -4.81 -24.48
C ASP A 298 2.25 -6.31 -24.30
N GLY A 299 1.32 -6.66 -23.40
CA GLY A 299 0.88 -8.03 -23.14
C GLY A 299 1.86 -8.86 -22.32
N GLN A 300 2.81 -8.24 -21.62
CA GLN A 300 3.78 -8.93 -20.77
C GLN A 300 3.34 -8.93 -19.30
N ALA A 301 3.59 -10.04 -18.61
CA ALA A 301 3.55 -10.06 -17.16
C ALA A 301 4.80 -9.36 -16.62
N VAL A 302 4.60 -8.34 -15.79
CA VAL A 302 5.70 -7.62 -15.15
C VAL A 302 5.99 -8.18 -13.76
N SER A 303 7.15 -7.85 -13.19
CA SER A 303 7.48 -8.18 -11.79
C SER A 303 6.74 -7.20 -10.87
N SER A 304 5.43 -7.38 -10.75
CA SER A 304 4.58 -6.50 -9.92
C SER A 304 4.90 -6.68 -8.44
N MET A 305 5.21 -5.57 -7.74
CA MET A 305 5.62 -5.60 -6.32
C MET A 305 4.63 -4.87 -5.42
N GLY A 306 4.50 -3.55 -5.53
CA GLY A 306 3.53 -2.76 -4.79
C GLY A 306 2.32 -2.40 -5.63
N ALA A 307 1.19 -2.14 -4.97
CA ALA A 307 -0.02 -1.65 -5.63
C ALA A 307 -0.81 -0.73 -4.71
N ASP A 308 -1.50 0.27 -5.28
CA ASP A 308 -2.53 1.06 -4.61
C ASP A 308 -3.70 1.30 -5.56
N ALA A 309 -4.90 1.37 -5.01
CA ALA A 309 -6.14 1.60 -5.75
C ALA A 309 -6.84 2.86 -5.23
N ARG A 310 -6.88 3.92 -6.04
CA ARG A 310 -7.57 5.20 -5.74
C ARG A 310 -7.91 5.93 -7.03
N ASP A 311 -8.95 6.73 -6.98
CA ASP A 311 -9.33 7.65 -8.05
C ASP A 311 -8.30 8.81 -8.12
N PHE A 312 -7.38 8.77 -9.10
CA PHE A 312 -6.34 9.81 -9.24
C PHE A 312 -6.77 10.96 -10.15
N ASP A 313 -7.77 10.78 -11.01
CA ASP A 313 -8.22 11.82 -11.95
C ASP A 313 -9.58 12.44 -11.58
N ASN A 314 -10.14 12.03 -10.44
CA ASN A 314 -11.39 12.52 -9.86
C ASN A 314 -12.61 12.29 -10.77
N ASP A 315 -12.66 11.13 -11.46
CA ASP A 315 -13.80 10.75 -12.30
C ASP A 315 -14.81 9.83 -11.59
N GLY A 316 -14.50 9.43 -10.36
CA GLY A 316 -15.34 8.60 -9.50
C GLY A 316 -15.12 7.09 -9.69
N ALA A 317 -14.23 6.66 -10.58
CA ALA A 317 -13.77 5.28 -10.70
C ALA A 317 -12.43 5.10 -9.99
N GLU A 318 -12.21 3.94 -9.39
CA GLU A 318 -10.93 3.64 -8.75
C GLU A 318 -9.92 3.14 -9.79
N ASP A 319 -8.73 3.72 -9.76
CA ASP A 319 -7.60 3.43 -10.65
C ASP A 319 -6.57 2.57 -9.92
N LEU A 320 -5.62 1.97 -10.65
CA LEU A 320 -4.56 1.16 -10.10
C LEU A 320 -3.19 1.69 -10.51
N PHE A 321 -2.31 1.87 -9.53
CA PHE A 321 -0.88 2.11 -9.73
C PHE A 321 -0.10 0.91 -9.21
N VAL A 322 0.76 0.33 -10.07
CA VAL A 322 1.55 -0.87 -9.76
C VAL A 322 3.03 -0.57 -9.95
N THR A 323 3.85 -0.91 -8.96
CA THR A 323 5.31 -0.83 -9.11
C THR A 323 5.87 -2.12 -9.69
N ALA A 324 6.98 -2.01 -10.41
CA ALA A 324 7.59 -3.13 -11.10
C ALA A 324 9.12 -3.03 -11.09
N ASN A 325 9.78 -4.03 -11.70
CA ASN A 325 11.23 -4.06 -11.78
C ASN A 325 11.76 -3.08 -12.84
N GLN A 326 13.01 -2.71 -12.71
CA GLN A 326 13.74 -1.87 -13.67
C GLN A 326 13.64 -2.42 -15.09
N SER A 327 13.32 -1.56 -16.05
CA SER A 327 13.07 -1.82 -17.47
C SER A 327 11.67 -2.32 -17.82
N GLU A 328 10.78 -2.53 -16.84
CA GLU A 328 9.42 -3.01 -17.07
C GLU A 328 8.36 -1.90 -16.98
N THR A 329 8.75 -0.68 -16.62
CA THR A 329 7.84 0.45 -16.32
C THR A 329 6.90 0.17 -15.12
N PHE A 330 6.27 1.20 -14.57
CA PHE A 330 5.27 1.03 -13.51
C PHE A 330 3.89 1.23 -14.12
N PRO A 331 3.08 0.15 -14.23
CA PRO A 331 1.75 0.24 -14.82
C PRO A 331 0.82 1.20 -14.08
N LEU A 332 0.10 2.01 -14.84
CA LEU A 332 -0.97 2.87 -14.38
C LEU A 332 -2.24 2.54 -15.17
N PHE A 333 -3.21 1.97 -14.48
CA PHE A 333 -4.48 1.57 -15.08
C PHE A 333 -5.59 2.49 -14.58
N ARG A 334 -6.27 3.13 -15.51
CA ARG A 334 -7.44 3.96 -15.25
C ARG A 334 -8.70 3.11 -15.24
N GLY A 335 -9.47 3.17 -14.15
CA GLY A 335 -10.78 2.55 -14.05
C GLY A 335 -11.79 3.18 -15.04
N LEU A 336 -12.69 2.37 -15.57
CA LEU A 336 -13.74 2.80 -16.49
C LEU A 336 -15.11 2.40 -15.95
N PRO A 337 -16.18 3.18 -16.19
CA PRO A 337 -17.51 2.91 -15.62
C PRO A 337 -18.12 1.55 -15.99
N ASN A 338 -17.53 0.84 -16.95
CA ASN A 338 -18.01 -0.47 -17.42
C ASN A 338 -17.28 -1.66 -16.78
N GLY A 339 -16.50 -1.44 -15.71
CA GLY A 339 -15.73 -2.49 -15.04
C GLY A 339 -14.50 -2.97 -15.83
N LEU A 340 -13.97 -2.14 -16.71
CA LEU A 340 -12.72 -2.37 -17.44
C LEU A 340 -11.68 -1.34 -17.01
N PHE A 341 -10.43 -1.57 -17.40
CA PHE A 341 -9.35 -0.61 -17.20
C PHE A 341 -8.70 -0.24 -18.53
N ALA A 342 -8.24 1.01 -18.61
CA ALA A 342 -7.39 1.48 -19.68
C ALA A 342 -5.96 1.63 -19.16
N ASP A 343 -4.98 1.00 -19.81
CA ASP A 343 -3.56 1.23 -19.49
C ASP A 343 -3.15 2.63 -19.95
N LEU A 344 -2.78 3.49 -19.00
CA LEU A 344 -2.30 4.84 -19.23
C LEU A 344 -0.79 4.99 -19.04
N THR A 345 -0.05 3.92 -18.83
CA THR A 345 1.39 3.91 -18.48
C THR A 345 2.21 4.85 -19.39
N TYR A 346 2.03 4.76 -20.69
CA TYR A 346 2.72 5.63 -21.64
C TYR A 346 2.02 6.97 -21.90
N ALA A 347 0.70 6.96 -21.97
CA ALA A 347 -0.09 8.18 -22.24
C ALA A 347 0.05 9.20 -21.10
N SER A 348 0.13 8.75 -19.85
CA SER A 348 0.36 9.58 -18.67
C SER A 348 1.82 9.97 -18.45
N ARG A 349 2.77 9.42 -19.23
CA ARG A 349 4.22 9.53 -19.09
C ARG A 349 4.82 8.77 -17.89
N THR A 350 4.06 8.06 -17.10
CA THR A 350 4.60 7.29 -15.96
C THR A 350 5.65 6.30 -16.43
N GLY A 351 5.39 5.53 -17.51
CA GLY A 351 6.31 4.53 -18.03
C GLY A 351 7.71 5.07 -18.34
N SER A 352 7.81 6.19 -19.08
CA SER A 352 9.10 6.79 -19.43
C SER A 352 9.88 7.32 -18.22
N GLN A 353 9.18 7.69 -17.14
CA GLN A 353 9.76 8.26 -15.93
C GLN A 353 10.15 7.21 -14.90
N THR A 354 9.58 6.00 -14.98
CA THR A 354 9.81 4.91 -14.02
C THR A 354 10.69 3.78 -14.53
N ALA A 355 10.87 3.62 -15.85
CA ALA A 355 11.59 2.50 -16.47
C ALA A 355 13.02 2.25 -15.94
N ARG A 356 13.67 3.24 -15.34
CA ARG A 356 15.01 3.12 -14.75
C ARG A 356 15.03 2.69 -13.29
N PHE A 357 13.87 2.55 -12.67
CA PHE A 357 13.73 2.23 -11.26
C PHE A 357 13.14 0.83 -11.05
N THR A 358 13.50 0.22 -9.94
CA THR A 358 12.78 -0.91 -9.36
C THR A 358 11.96 -0.37 -8.21
N GLY A 359 10.63 -0.50 -8.26
CA GLY A 359 9.71 0.03 -7.26
C GLY A 359 9.16 -1.07 -6.35
N TRP A 360 9.00 -0.76 -5.06
CA TRP A 360 8.41 -1.62 -4.03
C TRP A 360 7.14 -0.98 -3.47
N GLY A 361 7.21 -0.30 -2.33
CA GLY A 361 6.05 0.42 -1.80
C GLY A 361 5.47 1.37 -2.83
N ALA A 362 4.14 1.41 -2.95
CA ALA A 362 3.40 2.26 -3.87
C ALA A 362 2.35 3.08 -3.11
N GLY A 363 1.98 4.26 -3.58
CA GLY A 363 0.90 5.06 -3.01
C GLY A 363 0.38 6.10 -3.98
N ILE A 364 -0.94 6.33 -3.93
CA ILE A 364 -1.66 7.36 -4.68
C ILE A 364 -2.23 8.36 -3.65
N PHE A 365 -1.56 9.48 -3.41
CA PHE A 365 -1.95 10.48 -2.42
C PHE A 365 -1.73 11.89 -2.93
N ASP A 366 -2.52 12.83 -2.46
CA ASP A 366 -2.34 14.26 -2.72
C ASP A 366 -1.34 14.84 -1.70
N PHE A 367 -0.07 14.97 -2.09
CA PHE A 367 1.00 15.43 -1.20
C PHE A 367 1.10 16.95 -1.09
N ASN A 368 0.48 17.69 -1.99
CA ASN A 368 0.49 19.16 -1.99
C ASN A 368 -0.89 19.78 -1.72
N ASN A 369 -1.89 18.98 -1.42
CA ASN A 369 -3.27 19.38 -1.13
C ASN A 369 -3.92 20.20 -2.27
N ASP A 370 -3.51 19.98 -3.55
CA ASP A 370 -4.07 20.69 -4.70
C ASP A 370 -5.37 20.06 -5.24
N GLY A 371 -5.81 18.95 -4.66
CA GLY A 371 -7.02 18.20 -5.03
C GLY A 371 -6.80 17.17 -6.13
N LEU A 372 -5.55 16.88 -6.51
CA LEU A 372 -5.17 15.84 -7.45
C LEU A 372 -4.16 14.89 -6.78
N LYS A 373 -4.39 13.59 -6.88
CA LYS A 373 -3.50 12.62 -6.24
C LYS A 373 -2.25 12.36 -7.07
N ASP A 374 -1.11 12.39 -6.41
CA ASP A 374 0.23 12.12 -6.93
C ASP A 374 0.60 10.64 -6.77
N LEU A 375 1.71 10.19 -7.38
CA LEU A 375 2.19 8.83 -7.28
C LEU A 375 3.54 8.79 -6.57
N PHE A 376 3.64 7.93 -5.56
CA PHE A 376 4.88 7.61 -4.85
C PHE A 376 5.29 6.16 -5.11
N ALA A 377 6.62 5.91 -5.26
CA ALA A 377 7.18 4.57 -5.27
C ALA A 377 8.50 4.52 -4.49
N ALA A 378 8.65 3.52 -3.60
CA ALA A 378 9.90 3.25 -2.90
C ALA A 378 10.88 2.53 -3.82
N GLY A 379 12.07 3.11 -4.07
CA GLY A 379 13.04 2.64 -5.05
C GLY A 379 14.18 1.80 -4.45
N GLY A 380 14.53 0.67 -5.08
CA GLY A 380 15.67 -0.15 -4.67
C GLY A 380 15.75 -1.46 -5.45
N ALA A 381 16.92 -1.82 -5.98
CA ALA A 381 17.07 -3.04 -6.76
C ALA A 381 16.75 -4.31 -5.96
N ILE A 382 16.45 -5.39 -6.65
CA ILE A 382 16.28 -6.73 -6.07
C ILE A 382 17.64 -7.24 -5.58
N ASP A 383 18.64 -7.25 -6.48
CA ASP A 383 20.01 -7.64 -6.16
C ASP A 383 20.79 -6.47 -5.56
N ASP A 384 21.31 -6.64 -4.35
CA ASP A 384 22.13 -5.66 -3.64
C ASP A 384 23.56 -5.54 -4.19
N ASN A 385 23.94 -6.41 -5.14
CA ASN A 385 25.23 -6.44 -5.84
C ASN A 385 25.07 -6.32 -7.37
N VAL A 386 24.00 -5.70 -7.85
CA VAL A 386 23.70 -5.59 -9.29
C VAL A 386 24.84 -4.95 -10.08
N GLU A 387 25.68 -4.14 -9.47
CA GLU A 387 26.87 -3.50 -10.05
C GLU A 387 27.95 -4.50 -10.48
N GLU A 388 27.98 -5.73 -9.91
CA GLU A 388 28.97 -6.75 -10.28
C GLU A 388 28.73 -7.36 -11.67
N PHE A 389 27.49 -7.25 -12.19
CA PHE A 389 27.09 -7.90 -13.45
C PHE A 389 26.31 -7.01 -14.40
N SER A 390 26.05 -5.77 -14.02
CA SER A 390 25.36 -4.81 -14.89
C SER A 390 25.86 -3.37 -14.62
N HIS A 391 25.44 -2.43 -15.48
CA HIS A 391 25.68 -0.99 -15.27
C HIS A 391 24.57 -0.32 -14.43
N ARG A 392 23.72 -1.09 -13.77
CA ARG A 392 22.64 -0.58 -12.91
C ARG A 392 23.17 -0.34 -11.50
N HIS A 393 22.41 0.42 -10.71
CA HIS A 393 22.70 0.68 -9.31
C HIS A 393 21.71 -0.04 -8.41
N SER A 394 22.22 -0.70 -7.38
CA SER A 394 21.40 -1.38 -6.38
C SER A 394 20.64 -0.37 -5.52
N ARG A 395 21.31 0.70 -5.14
CA ARG A 395 20.72 1.80 -4.37
C ARG A 395 20.04 2.77 -5.32
N GLN A 396 18.76 3.04 -5.07
CA GLN A 396 17.94 3.95 -5.88
C GLN A 396 17.23 4.96 -4.99
N THR A 397 16.90 6.13 -5.55
CA THR A 397 16.01 7.08 -4.88
C THR A 397 14.57 6.57 -4.90
N ASN A 398 13.73 7.08 -4.02
CA ASN A 398 12.30 6.99 -4.21
C ASN A 398 11.89 7.76 -5.48
N VAL A 399 10.70 7.48 -5.99
CA VAL A 399 10.12 8.17 -7.14
C VAL A 399 8.87 8.92 -6.69
N LEU A 400 8.79 10.20 -7.03
CA LEU A 400 7.63 11.04 -6.80
C LEU A 400 7.19 11.66 -8.12
N LEU A 401 5.96 11.35 -8.52
CA LEU A 401 5.36 11.84 -9.76
C LEU A 401 4.17 12.73 -9.41
N ALA A 402 4.32 14.03 -9.59
CA ALA A 402 3.24 15.00 -9.35
C ALA A 402 2.20 14.94 -10.46
N ASN A 403 0.92 14.96 -10.10
CA ASN A 403 -0.20 14.94 -11.02
C ASN A 403 -0.34 16.28 -11.76
N ALA A 404 -0.31 16.25 -13.08
CA ALA A 404 -0.42 17.45 -13.91
C ALA A 404 -1.77 17.51 -14.61
N GLY A 405 -2.84 17.71 -13.83
CA GLY A 405 -4.20 17.92 -14.33
C GLY A 405 -5.00 16.65 -14.61
N GLY A 406 -4.76 15.56 -13.86
CA GLY A 406 -5.55 14.33 -13.90
C GLY A 406 -5.23 13.36 -15.06
N ARG A 407 -4.30 13.69 -15.96
CA ARG A 407 -4.04 12.86 -17.16
C ARG A 407 -2.56 12.59 -17.43
N SER A 408 -1.68 13.28 -16.79
CA SER A 408 -0.23 13.12 -16.95
C SER A 408 0.48 13.41 -15.64
N PHE A 409 1.66 12.83 -15.50
CA PHE A 409 2.49 13.01 -14.31
C PHE A 409 3.85 13.59 -14.67
N LEU A 410 4.44 14.34 -13.74
CA LEU A 410 5.76 14.91 -13.85
C LEU A 410 6.65 14.38 -12.72
N ASN A 411 7.82 13.88 -13.05
CA ASN A 411 8.78 13.45 -12.05
C ASN A 411 9.35 14.68 -11.32
N VAL A 412 9.00 14.81 -10.05
CA VAL A 412 9.44 15.90 -9.17
C VAL A 412 10.40 15.42 -8.08
N THR A 413 10.92 14.18 -8.19
CA THR A 413 11.81 13.56 -7.21
C THR A 413 13.00 14.46 -6.83
N GLU A 414 13.63 15.11 -7.82
CA GLU A 414 14.78 16.01 -7.58
C GLU A 414 14.38 17.28 -6.81
N ALA A 415 13.16 17.75 -6.99
CA ALA A 415 12.62 18.94 -6.32
C ALA A 415 12.06 18.63 -4.92
N ALA A 416 11.84 17.34 -4.60
CA ALA A 416 11.19 16.90 -3.35
C ALA A 416 12.06 17.08 -2.08
N GLY A 417 13.26 17.62 -2.19
CA GLY A 417 14.18 17.87 -1.09
C GLY A 417 15.43 17.01 -1.14
N ARG A 418 16.47 17.47 -0.43
CA ARG A 418 17.79 16.80 -0.42
C ARG A 418 17.70 15.38 0.14
N ASP A 419 16.97 15.21 1.24
CA ASP A 419 16.88 13.91 1.94
C ASP A 419 16.08 12.90 1.12
N PHE A 420 15.13 13.37 0.32
CA PHE A 420 14.34 12.52 -0.58
C PHE A 420 15.18 11.93 -1.73
N GLN A 421 16.30 12.58 -2.08
CA GLN A 421 17.25 12.11 -3.10
C GLN A 421 18.25 11.08 -2.57
N TYR A 422 18.15 10.68 -1.30
CA TYR A 422 19.04 9.67 -0.74
C TYR A 422 18.76 8.31 -1.34
N ALA A 423 19.75 7.74 -2.02
CA ALA A 423 19.65 6.44 -2.65
C ALA A 423 19.91 5.31 -1.65
N ALA A 424 18.99 4.36 -1.56
CA ALA A 424 19.07 3.20 -0.67
C ALA A 424 18.39 1.97 -1.30
N LEU A 425 18.35 0.86 -0.57
CA LEU A 425 17.52 -0.30 -0.88
C LEU A 425 16.17 -0.16 -0.15
N HIS A 426 15.33 0.74 -0.65
CA HIS A 426 14.00 0.97 -0.08
C HIS A 426 13.09 -0.24 -0.33
N ARG A 427 12.08 -0.46 0.56
CA ARG A 427 11.10 -1.56 0.46
C ARG A 427 9.69 -1.08 0.74
N GLY A 428 9.12 -1.39 1.88
CA GLY A 428 7.77 -0.99 2.25
C GLY A 428 7.64 0.52 2.45
N ALA A 429 6.46 1.04 2.15
CA ALA A 429 6.06 2.41 2.44
C ALA A 429 4.67 2.44 3.04
N ALA A 430 4.45 3.32 4.02
CA ALA A 430 3.14 3.63 4.59
C ALA A 430 2.92 5.15 4.65
N PHE A 431 1.67 5.56 4.63
CA PHE A 431 1.24 6.94 4.45
C PHE A 431 0.30 7.36 5.58
N GLY A 432 0.47 8.57 6.10
CA GLY A 432 -0.36 9.15 7.15
C GLY A 432 0.20 10.52 7.56
N ASP A 433 -0.55 11.30 8.31
CA ASP A 433 -0.12 12.60 8.83
C ASP A 433 0.38 12.41 10.27
N LEU A 434 1.70 12.47 10.47
CA LEU A 434 2.36 12.12 11.73
C LEU A 434 2.39 13.28 12.73
N ASP A 435 2.24 14.51 12.28
CA ASP A 435 2.30 15.71 13.13
C ASP A 435 0.98 16.50 13.18
N GLY A 436 -0.06 16.02 12.48
CA GLY A 436 -1.41 16.58 12.54
C GLY A 436 -1.57 17.87 11.74
N ASP A 437 -0.70 18.12 10.77
CA ASP A 437 -0.70 19.34 9.97
C ASP A 437 -1.52 19.27 8.67
N GLY A 438 -2.13 18.11 8.40
CA GLY A 438 -3.01 17.87 7.25
C GLY A 438 -2.27 17.53 5.95
N ARG A 439 -0.96 17.29 6.01
CA ARG A 439 -0.16 16.82 4.88
C ARG A 439 0.24 15.36 5.08
N VAL A 440 0.16 14.58 4.03
CA VAL A 440 0.50 13.16 4.09
C VAL A 440 2.02 12.98 4.13
N ASP A 441 2.51 12.39 5.22
CA ASP A 441 3.89 11.95 5.42
C ASP A 441 4.12 10.54 4.90
N VAL A 442 5.39 10.15 4.75
CA VAL A 442 5.76 8.84 4.22
C VAL A 442 6.78 8.14 5.11
N LEU A 443 6.43 6.95 5.59
CA LEU A 443 7.33 6.05 6.29
C LEU A 443 7.91 5.04 5.31
N VAL A 444 9.24 4.87 5.26
CA VAL A 444 9.90 3.95 4.31
C VAL A 444 10.96 3.10 5.01
N SER A 445 10.89 1.78 4.85
CA SER A 445 11.94 0.87 5.30
C SER A 445 13.12 0.83 4.32
N ARG A 446 14.34 0.62 4.83
CA ARG A 446 15.59 0.52 4.06
C ARG A 446 16.39 -0.69 4.51
N ILE A 447 16.76 -1.58 3.58
CA ILE A 447 17.58 -2.75 3.92
C ILE A 447 18.97 -2.31 4.36
N GLY A 448 19.39 -2.78 5.55
CA GLY A 448 20.71 -2.57 6.11
C GLY A 448 20.98 -1.16 6.65
N GLU A 449 19.97 -0.28 6.60
CA GLU A 449 20.09 1.12 7.01
C GLU A 449 18.89 1.55 7.86
N ARG A 450 19.05 2.70 8.54
CA ARG A 450 17.95 3.32 9.27
C ARG A 450 16.78 3.64 8.32
N ALA A 451 15.56 3.32 8.72
CA ALA A 451 14.35 3.69 8.01
C ALA A 451 14.25 5.21 7.82
N ALA A 452 13.49 5.65 6.82
CA ALA A 452 13.16 7.05 6.63
C ALA A 452 11.78 7.37 7.20
N VAL A 453 11.67 8.54 7.82
CA VAL A 453 10.41 9.18 8.20
C VAL A 453 10.38 10.51 7.46
N PHE A 454 9.76 10.52 6.28
CA PHE A 454 9.67 11.70 5.45
C PHE A 454 8.48 12.54 5.88
N ARG A 455 8.75 13.59 6.66
CA ARG A 455 7.76 14.62 6.97
C ARG A 455 7.54 15.49 5.74
N ASN A 456 6.27 15.66 5.37
CA ASN A 456 5.87 16.54 4.28
C ASN A 456 5.99 18.00 4.71
N THR A 457 6.85 18.75 4.03
CA THR A 457 7.14 20.17 4.30
C THR A 457 6.63 21.10 3.20
N SER A 458 5.72 20.62 2.35
CA SER A 458 5.13 21.40 1.26
C SER A 458 4.46 22.67 1.78
N ARG A 459 4.71 23.82 1.12
CA ARG A 459 4.20 25.13 1.52
C ARG A 459 3.56 25.82 0.32
N ASN A 460 2.25 25.69 0.20
CA ASN A 460 1.51 26.24 -0.93
C ASN A 460 0.26 27.04 -0.52
N GLY A 461 -0.17 26.94 0.73
CA GLY A 461 -1.38 27.59 1.24
C GLY A 461 -2.68 26.89 0.86
N ASN A 462 -2.61 25.67 0.35
CA ASN A 462 -3.77 24.83 0.07
C ASN A 462 -4.40 24.33 1.36
N HIS A 463 -5.71 24.21 1.35
CA HIS A 463 -6.51 23.65 2.44
C HIS A 463 -6.58 22.12 2.35
N TYR A 464 -6.99 21.47 3.45
CA TYR A 464 -7.18 20.02 3.52
C TYR A 464 -8.44 19.65 4.27
N LEU A 465 -8.87 18.41 4.11
CA LEU A 465 -9.89 17.78 4.93
C LEU A 465 -9.47 16.33 5.21
N ALA A 466 -9.40 15.97 6.50
CA ALA A 466 -9.08 14.62 6.95
C ALA A 466 -10.31 13.98 7.60
N VAL A 467 -10.78 12.85 7.07
CA VAL A 467 -12.01 12.20 7.52
C VAL A 467 -11.69 10.84 8.12
N ARG A 468 -12.08 10.65 9.38
CA ARG A 468 -12.05 9.36 10.09
C ARG A 468 -13.46 8.85 10.26
N LEU A 469 -13.66 7.56 10.05
CA LEU A 469 -14.96 6.92 10.19
C LEU A 469 -15.03 6.08 11.47
N ARG A 470 -16.26 5.98 12.02
CA ARG A 470 -16.57 5.07 13.10
C ARG A 470 -17.87 4.35 12.79
N GLY A 471 -17.78 3.10 12.37
CA GLY A 471 -18.92 2.26 12.06
C GLY A 471 -19.71 1.82 13.30
N ARG A 472 -20.97 1.52 13.10
CA ARG A 472 -21.89 0.94 14.09
C ARG A 472 -22.54 -0.34 13.63
N ARG A 473 -22.95 -0.37 12.34
CA ARG A 473 -23.43 -1.56 11.61
C ARG A 473 -22.35 -2.11 10.72
N SER A 474 -21.59 -1.22 10.12
CA SER A 474 -20.36 -1.51 9.42
C SER A 474 -19.27 -1.88 10.42
N ASN A 475 -18.16 -2.45 9.96
CA ASN A 475 -16.96 -2.59 10.79
C ASN A 475 -16.57 -1.23 11.40
N ARG A 476 -15.99 -1.28 12.58
CA ARG A 476 -15.77 -0.09 13.40
C ARG A 476 -14.84 0.94 12.74
N ASP A 477 -13.87 0.50 11.96
CA ASP A 477 -12.92 1.36 11.26
C ASP A 477 -13.52 2.01 10.01
N GLY A 478 -14.69 1.56 9.55
CA GLY A 478 -15.32 1.99 8.32
C GLY A 478 -14.57 1.55 7.07
N ILE A 479 -13.69 0.54 7.18
CA ILE A 479 -12.96 -0.02 6.03
C ILE A 479 -13.95 -0.52 4.99
N GLY A 480 -13.74 -0.11 3.73
CA GLY A 480 -14.64 -0.36 2.61
C GLY A 480 -15.59 0.79 2.30
N ALA A 481 -15.80 1.75 3.23
CA ALA A 481 -16.64 2.92 2.96
C ALA A 481 -16.06 3.78 1.83
N MET A 482 -16.94 4.30 0.97
CA MET A 482 -16.58 5.32 -0.03
C MET A 482 -16.94 6.70 0.51
N ILE A 483 -15.99 7.62 0.51
CA ILE A 483 -16.18 9.02 0.88
C ILE A 483 -16.08 9.88 -0.37
N HIS A 484 -17.12 10.62 -0.65
CA HIS A 484 -17.19 11.63 -1.71
C HIS A 484 -17.18 13.01 -1.09
N VAL A 485 -16.27 13.86 -1.53
CA VAL A 485 -16.12 15.25 -1.06
C VAL A 485 -16.32 16.20 -2.22
N LYS A 486 -17.19 17.19 -2.03
CA LYS A 486 -17.43 18.27 -2.99
C LYS A 486 -17.12 19.60 -2.34
N GLY A 487 -16.05 20.26 -2.80
CA GLY A 487 -15.65 21.59 -2.39
C GLY A 487 -16.58 22.71 -2.84
N ASP A 488 -16.45 23.90 -2.27
CA ASP A 488 -17.28 25.06 -2.63
C ASP A 488 -16.99 25.60 -4.05
N SER A 489 -15.82 25.29 -4.63
CA SER A 489 -15.52 25.54 -6.06
C SER A 489 -16.29 24.58 -7.00
N GLY A 490 -16.88 23.52 -6.48
CA GLY A 490 -17.52 22.44 -7.23
C GLY A 490 -16.58 21.29 -7.61
N ARG A 491 -15.32 21.28 -7.16
CA ARG A 491 -14.40 20.14 -7.32
C ARG A 491 -14.93 18.95 -6.52
N GLU A 492 -14.87 17.78 -7.11
CA GLU A 492 -15.30 16.52 -6.51
C GLU A 492 -14.13 15.56 -6.40
N GLN A 493 -14.09 14.76 -5.32
CA GLN A 493 -13.03 13.78 -5.05
C GLN A 493 -13.63 12.56 -4.33
N TRP A 494 -13.07 11.38 -4.59
CA TRP A 494 -13.49 10.12 -3.98
C TRP A 494 -12.30 9.41 -3.33
N ASN A 495 -12.50 8.88 -2.13
CA ASN A 495 -11.55 8.03 -1.44
C ASN A 495 -12.26 6.88 -0.75
N ARG A 496 -11.79 5.66 -0.98
CA ARG A 496 -12.18 4.49 -0.19
C ARG A 496 -11.35 4.41 1.08
N VAL A 497 -11.99 4.10 2.20
CA VAL A 497 -11.28 3.84 3.46
C VAL A 497 -10.65 2.45 3.39
N THR A 498 -9.33 2.40 3.45
CA THR A 498 -8.53 1.17 3.45
C THR A 498 -7.20 1.41 4.16
N THR A 499 -6.67 0.38 4.80
CA THR A 499 -5.30 0.38 5.35
C THR A 499 -4.31 -0.37 4.47
N ALA A 500 -4.79 -1.16 3.51
CA ALA A 500 -3.97 -1.98 2.61
C ALA A 500 -3.46 -1.13 1.44
N VAL A 501 -2.21 -0.65 1.54
CA VAL A 501 -1.59 0.24 0.57
C VAL A 501 -0.15 -0.19 0.31
N GLY A 502 0.24 -0.24 -0.95
CA GLY A 502 1.62 -0.45 -1.37
C GLY A 502 2.10 -1.90 -1.27
N TYR A 503 3.32 -2.07 -0.80
CA TYR A 503 4.00 -3.36 -0.69
C TYR A 503 4.11 -3.77 0.79
N ALA A 504 3.50 -4.88 1.16
CA ALA A 504 3.66 -5.51 2.48
C ALA A 504 3.37 -4.58 3.68
N SER A 505 2.68 -3.46 3.46
CA SER A 505 2.55 -2.36 4.41
C SER A 505 1.11 -2.00 4.69
N SER A 506 0.88 -1.19 5.75
CA SER A 506 -0.43 -0.72 6.16
C SER A 506 -0.37 0.78 6.47
N SER A 507 -1.27 1.56 5.88
CA SER A 507 -1.34 3.02 6.06
C SER A 507 -2.41 3.43 7.06
N ASP A 508 -2.35 4.67 7.55
CA ASP A 508 -3.42 5.25 8.36
C ASP A 508 -4.76 5.16 7.60
N ARG A 509 -5.81 4.74 8.30
CA ARG A 509 -7.18 4.63 7.77
C ARG A 509 -7.88 5.97 7.50
N THR A 510 -7.26 7.09 7.88
CA THR A 510 -7.78 8.43 7.60
C THR A 510 -7.84 8.69 6.10
N ALA A 511 -9.00 9.11 5.60
CA ALA A 511 -9.14 9.56 4.22
C ALA A 511 -8.75 11.05 4.13
N PHE A 512 -7.67 11.34 3.41
CA PHE A 512 -7.15 12.69 3.17
C PHE A 512 -7.66 13.23 1.84
N PHE A 513 -8.08 14.50 1.85
CA PHE A 513 -8.53 15.25 0.68
C PHE A 513 -7.82 16.60 0.65
N GLY A 514 -7.04 16.86 -0.39
CA GLY A 514 -6.54 18.20 -0.67
C GLY A 514 -7.66 19.06 -1.22
N MET A 515 -7.83 20.23 -0.66
CA MET A 515 -8.96 21.11 -0.96
C MET A 515 -8.56 22.32 -1.82
N ALA A 516 -7.26 22.46 -2.16
CA ALA A 516 -6.74 23.63 -2.83
C ALA A 516 -7.21 24.93 -2.14
N GLY A 517 -7.92 25.81 -2.87
CA GLY A 517 -8.49 27.04 -2.30
C GLY A 517 -9.88 26.91 -1.66
N ASP A 518 -10.48 25.70 -1.63
CA ASP A 518 -11.81 25.48 -1.04
C ASP A 518 -11.73 25.51 0.49
N THR A 519 -12.62 26.27 1.14
CA THR A 519 -12.65 26.43 2.60
C THR A 519 -13.76 25.65 3.27
N THR A 520 -14.75 25.20 2.48
CA THR A 520 -15.85 24.36 2.93
C THR A 520 -16.14 23.25 1.94
N ALA A 521 -16.75 22.18 2.43
CA ALA A 521 -17.14 21.05 1.60
C ALA A 521 -18.48 20.44 2.02
N THR A 522 -19.08 19.70 1.09
CA THR A 522 -20.10 18.68 1.37
C THR A 522 -19.42 17.32 1.32
N ILE A 523 -19.66 16.51 2.34
CA ILE A 523 -19.13 15.14 2.47
C ILE A 523 -20.29 14.17 2.38
N GLU A 524 -20.18 13.20 1.50
CA GLU A 524 -21.11 12.07 1.42
C GLU A 524 -20.36 10.78 1.72
N VAL A 525 -20.86 9.98 2.65
CA VAL A 525 -20.30 8.68 3.01
C VAL A 525 -21.27 7.59 2.62
N LEU A 526 -20.81 6.67 1.78
CA LEU A 526 -21.48 5.40 1.55
C LEU A 526 -20.80 4.36 2.44
N TRP A 527 -21.47 3.99 3.53
CA TRP A 527 -20.99 3.00 4.50
C TRP A 527 -21.08 1.57 3.94
N PRO A 528 -20.23 0.62 4.35
CA PRO A 528 -20.32 -0.80 3.96
C PRO A 528 -21.69 -1.42 4.21
N SER A 529 -22.40 -0.99 5.27
CA SER A 529 -23.80 -1.37 5.57
C SER A 529 -24.83 -0.92 4.53
N GLY A 530 -24.43 -0.11 3.53
CA GLY A 530 -25.30 0.53 2.56
C GLY A 530 -25.97 1.83 3.03
N VAL A 531 -25.73 2.26 4.28
CA VAL A 531 -26.22 3.54 4.80
C VAL A 531 -25.50 4.68 4.08
N ARG A 532 -26.25 5.76 3.76
CA ARG A 532 -25.71 7.00 3.21
C ARG A 532 -25.81 8.10 4.27
N GLN A 533 -24.74 8.84 4.45
CA GLN A 533 -24.67 9.98 5.37
C GLN A 533 -24.14 11.19 4.62
N THR A 534 -24.77 12.36 4.85
CA THR A 534 -24.33 13.62 4.24
C THR A 534 -24.05 14.64 5.32
N VAL A 535 -22.89 15.31 5.24
CA VAL A 535 -22.49 16.43 6.07
C VAL A 535 -22.27 17.65 5.17
N THR A 536 -23.05 18.69 5.35
CA THR A 536 -22.95 19.93 4.55
C THR A 536 -22.16 20.99 5.31
N GLN A 537 -21.49 21.90 4.57
CA GLN A 537 -20.75 23.02 5.16
C GLN A 537 -19.64 22.59 6.12
N ALA A 538 -19.03 21.43 5.90
CA ALA A 538 -17.86 21.00 6.65
C ALA A 538 -16.72 21.99 6.40
N GLN A 539 -16.13 22.53 7.47
CA GLN A 539 -14.99 23.45 7.36
C GLN A 539 -13.73 22.67 7.04
N CYS A 540 -12.89 23.18 6.16
CA CYS A 540 -11.56 22.63 5.87
C CYS A 540 -10.55 22.87 7.01
N ASP A 541 -9.31 22.44 6.84
CA ASP A 541 -8.19 22.50 7.79
C ASP A 541 -8.47 21.82 9.13
N ARG A 542 -9.08 20.63 9.06
CA ARG A 542 -9.38 19.85 10.27
C ARG A 542 -9.54 18.36 10.01
N TYR A 543 -9.45 17.63 11.10
CA TYR A 543 -9.89 16.25 11.22
C TYR A 543 -11.37 16.21 11.61
N LEU A 544 -12.14 15.41 10.89
CA LEU A 544 -13.55 15.13 11.18
C LEU A 544 -13.71 13.63 11.45
N THR A 545 -14.27 13.29 12.61
CA THR A 545 -14.72 11.92 12.88
C THR A 545 -16.21 11.84 12.61
N LEU A 546 -16.62 11.00 11.68
CA LEU A 546 -18.02 10.75 11.33
C LEU A 546 -18.43 9.38 11.87
N GLU A 547 -19.47 9.36 12.71
CA GLU A 547 -20.08 8.12 13.19
C GLU A 547 -21.21 7.71 12.24
N GLU A 548 -21.32 6.41 11.98
CA GLU A 548 -22.43 5.84 11.21
C GLU A 548 -23.75 6.09 11.94
N PRO A 549 -24.79 6.64 11.25
CA PRO A 549 -26.05 7.02 11.88
C PRO A 549 -26.88 5.83 12.38
#